data_e6a6407fe04aea3bbe7625ff4a6c8764
#
_entry.id   e6a6407fe04aea3bbe7625ff4a6c8764
#
_cell.length_a   1.000
_cell.length_b   1.000
_cell.length_c   1.000
_cell.angle_alpha   90.00
_cell.angle_beta   90.00
_cell.angle_gamma   90.00
#
_symmetry.space_group_name_H-M   'P 1'
#
loop_
_entity.id
_entity.type
_entity.pdbx_description
1 polymer ?
#
loop_
_entity_poly.entity_id
_entity_poly.type
_entity_poly.pdbx_seq_one_letter_code
_entity_poly.pdbx_strand_id
1 'polypeptide(L)'
;STVASLQRAGPGALSFLANPKYRRHLKTTRASAVVLSGRDARDSPVPVLLSDNPYACYARAARLLYPQETSRCGIHPSAVVDNTAEVDPGAWIGAHAVIEQHAKIGPSVQIGPGCVVGAGVEIGEGSQLVARVTVLAKAHIGRHTTLHPGVVIGSDGFGQAEVEGHWEKVPQLGSVVIGDDVEIGANTTVDRGSIENTVIEQGVKIDNQVQVAHNVFIGAQTAIAACVGISG
;
A
#
# COMPACT_ATOMS: atom_id res chain seq x y z
N SER A 1 12.60 -24.38 -0.79
CA SER A 1 12.67 -23.68 0.51
C SER A 1 11.37 -22.93 0.75
N THR A 2 10.92 -22.84 2.00
CA THR A 2 9.66 -22.18 2.38
C THR A 2 9.82 -21.48 3.72
N VAL A 3 8.87 -20.64 4.11
CA VAL A 3 8.76 -20.10 5.46
C VAL A 3 7.56 -20.71 6.18
N ALA A 4 7.71 -20.98 7.48
CA ALA A 4 6.64 -21.54 8.28
C ALA A 4 6.74 -21.12 9.75
N SER A 5 5.62 -21.19 10.49
CA SER A 5 5.62 -20.98 11.93
C SER A 5 6.42 -22.07 12.64
N LEU A 6 6.98 -21.78 13.82
CA LEU A 6 7.75 -22.76 14.63
C LEU A 6 7.04 -24.11 14.80
N GLN A 7 5.72 -24.09 14.95
CA GLN A 7 4.88 -25.27 15.16
C GLN A 7 4.73 -26.15 13.92
N ARG A 8 4.71 -25.53 12.72
CA ARG A 8 4.40 -26.20 11.45
C ARG A 8 5.64 -26.40 10.57
N ALA A 9 6.76 -25.79 10.95
CA ALA A 9 7.98 -25.89 10.18
C ALA A 9 8.51 -27.34 10.16
N GLY A 10 8.89 -27.79 8.98
CA GLY A 10 9.54 -29.05 8.71
C GLY A 10 10.87 -28.85 7.96
N PRO A 11 11.50 -29.93 7.48
CA PRO A 11 12.69 -29.86 6.67
C PRO A 11 12.50 -28.95 5.44
N GLY A 12 13.48 -28.10 5.14
CA GLY A 12 13.43 -27.12 4.06
C GLY A 12 12.75 -25.79 4.43
N ALA A 13 12.18 -25.66 5.63
CA ALA A 13 11.53 -24.43 6.06
C ALA A 13 12.46 -23.56 6.91
N LEU A 14 12.41 -22.24 6.67
CA LEU A 14 12.90 -21.20 7.57
C LEU A 14 11.76 -20.78 8.51
N SER A 15 12.04 -20.67 9.81
CA SER A 15 11.11 -20.14 10.80
C SER A 15 11.70 -18.95 11.53
N PHE A 16 10.93 -18.32 12.43
CA PHE A 16 11.42 -17.20 13.22
C PHE A 16 10.74 -17.16 14.60
N LEU A 17 11.44 -16.54 15.56
CA LEU A 17 10.95 -16.26 16.90
C LEU A 17 11.12 -14.77 17.19
N ALA A 18 10.06 -13.98 16.99
CA ALA A 18 10.02 -12.57 17.34
C ALA A 18 9.22 -12.30 18.62
N ASN A 19 8.15 -13.09 18.86
CA ASN A 19 7.29 -12.91 20.01
C ASN A 19 7.58 -13.99 21.07
N PRO A 20 7.95 -13.62 22.31
CA PRO A 20 8.26 -14.56 23.40
C PRO A 20 7.16 -15.56 23.73
N LYS A 21 5.90 -15.28 23.45
CA LYS A 21 4.77 -16.20 23.64
C LYS A 21 4.94 -17.53 22.90
N TYR A 22 5.69 -17.53 21.79
CA TYR A 22 5.93 -18.70 20.96
C TYR A 22 7.22 -19.46 21.33
N ARG A 23 7.99 -19.01 22.34
CA ARG A 23 9.26 -19.62 22.78
C ARG A 23 9.11 -21.11 23.12
N ARG A 24 7.97 -21.53 23.70
CA ARG A 24 7.67 -22.94 23.98
C ARG A 24 7.76 -23.85 22.76
N HIS A 25 7.49 -23.32 21.56
CA HIS A 25 7.52 -24.09 20.31
C HIS A 25 8.92 -24.16 19.69
N LEU A 26 9.86 -23.36 20.17
CA LEU A 26 11.24 -23.40 19.70
C LEU A 26 11.89 -24.78 19.99
N LYS A 27 11.67 -25.31 21.17
CA LYS A 27 12.27 -26.59 21.61
C LYS A 27 11.83 -27.82 20.80
N THR A 28 10.71 -27.72 20.11
CA THR A 28 10.11 -28.85 19.35
C THR A 28 10.04 -28.58 17.84
N THR A 29 10.57 -27.47 17.39
CA THR A 29 10.53 -27.14 15.95
C THR A 29 11.39 -28.09 15.13
N ARG A 30 10.95 -28.40 13.92
CA ARG A 30 11.66 -29.19 12.92
C ARG A 30 12.08 -28.35 11.70
N ALA A 31 12.12 -27.03 11.86
CA ALA A 31 12.61 -26.13 10.83
C ALA A 31 14.06 -26.46 10.44
N SER A 32 14.46 -26.17 9.23
CA SER A 32 15.87 -26.28 8.81
C SER A 32 16.73 -25.18 9.43
N ALA A 33 16.16 -24.02 9.73
CA ALA A 33 16.79 -22.94 10.49
C ALA A 33 15.73 -22.02 11.13
N VAL A 34 16.12 -21.32 12.19
CA VAL A 34 15.26 -20.34 12.87
C VAL A 34 15.97 -18.99 12.99
N VAL A 35 15.30 -17.91 12.59
CA VAL A 35 15.74 -16.55 12.87
C VAL A 35 15.27 -16.16 14.27
N LEU A 36 16.20 -15.78 15.16
CA LEU A 36 15.88 -15.38 16.53
C LEU A 36 16.97 -14.46 17.13
N SER A 37 16.69 -13.89 18.31
CA SER A 37 17.66 -13.09 19.04
C SER A 37 18.66 -13.97 19.79
N GLY A 38 19.87 -13.42 20.07
CA GLY A 38 20.92 -14.15 20.83
C GLY A 38 20.45 -14.70 22.17
N ARG A 39 19.46 -14.06 22.77
CA ARG A 39 18.81 -14.48 24.03
C ARG A 39 18.20 -15.89 23.97
N ASP A 40 17.63 -16.24 22.84
CA ASP A 40 16.91 -17.51 22.64
C ASP A 40 17.71 -18.57 21.92
N ALA A 41 18.94 -18.24 21.49
CA ALA A 41 19.78 -19.11 20.64
C ALA A 41 20.12 -20.46 21.28
N ARG A 42 20.37 -20.47 22.58
CA ARG A 42 20.77 -21.69 23.32
C ARG A 42 19.63 -22.73 23.43
N ASP A 43 18.40 -22.31 23.30
CA ASP A 43 17.20 -23.17 23.39
C ASP A 43 16.80 -23.78 22.06
N SER A 44 17.50 -23.45 20.96
CA SER A 44 17.15 -23.96 19.64
C SER A 44 17.73 -25.34 19.38
N PRO A 45 16.92 -26.33 18.98
CA PRO A 45 17.40 -27.65 18.57
C PRO A 45 17.92 -27.68 17.12
N VAL A 46 17.81 -26.58 16.40
CA VAL A 46 18.14 -26.46 14.97
C VAL A 46 19.06 -25.27 14.71
N PRO A 47 19.73 -25.18 13.56
CA PRO A 47 20.57 -24.03 13.19
C PRO A 47 19.86 -22.70 13.35
N VAL A 48 20.60 -21.68 13.80
CA VAL A 48 20.10 -20.36 14.14
C VAL A 48 20.72 -19.28 13.25
N LEU A 49 19.89 -18.37 12.78
CA LEU A 49 20.27 -17.08 12.20
C LEU A 49 20.04 -16.00 13.28
N LEU A 50 21.11 -15.44 13.80
CA LEU A 50 21.02 -14.40 14.82
C LEU A 50 20.63 -13.05 14.21
N SER A 51 19.70 -12.37 14.85
CA SER A 51 19.26 -11.04 14.48
C SER A 51 18.76 -10.28 15.69
N ASP A 52 19.12 -9.00 15.80
CA ASP A 52 18.55 -8.10 16.83
C ASP A 52 17.09 -7.78 16.55
N ASN A 53 16.66 -7.90 15.29
CA ASN A 53 15.26 -7.80 14.89
C ASN A 53 14.85 -9.03 14.06
N PRO A 54 14.48 -10.15 14.71
CA PRO A 54 14.09 -11.39 14.01
C PRO A 54 12.91 -11.24 13.05
N TYR A 55 11.98 -10.33 13.36
CA TYR A 55 10.82 -10.11 12.50
C TYR A 55 11.18 -9.41 11.19
N ALA A 56 12.02 -8.37 11.26
CA ALA A 56 12.52 -7.71 10.06
C ALA A 56 13.42 -8.64 9.22
N CYS A 57 14.26 -9.46 9.86
CA CYS A 57 15.07 -10.46 9.17
C CYS A 57 14.19 -11.49 8.45
N TYR A 58 13.14 -11.99 9.13
CA TYR A 58 12.15 -12.86 8.51
C TYR A 58 11.48 -12.22 7.30
N ALA A 59 11.04 -10.96 7.41
CA ALA A 59 10.39 -10.26 6.29
C ALA A 59 11.31 -10.16 5.07
N ARG A 60 12.61 -9.88 5.28
CA ARG A 60 13.61 -9.87 4.20
C ARG A 60 13.82 -11.25 3.59
N ALA A 61 13.93 -12.28 4.42
CA ALA A 61 14.07 -13.67 3.95
C ALA A 61 12.83 -14.12 3.18
N ALA A 62 11.63 -13.76 3.64
CA ALA A 62 10.39 -14.08 2.93
C ALA A 62 10.34 -13.43 1.53
N ARG A 63 10.76 -12.18 1.38
CA ARG A 63 10.86 -11.53 0.06
C ARG A 63 11.83 -12.24 -0.89
N LEU A 64 12.95 -12.74 -0.38
CA LEU A 64 13.92 -13.50 -1.19
C LEU A 64 13.38 -14.88 -1.60
N LEU A 65 12.63 -15.54 -0.72
CA LEU A 65 12.08 -16.87 -0.98
C LEU A 65 10.80 -16.85 -1.83
N TYR A 66 10.08 -15.73 -1.77
CA TYR A 66 8.85 -15.49 -2.53
C TYR A 66 8.99 -14.16 -3.30
N PRO A 67 9.87 -14.12 -4.31
CA PRO A 67 9.96 -12.92 -5.13
C PRO A 67 8.61 -12.65 -5.77
N GLN A 68 8.21 -11.39 -5.79
CA GLN A 68 7.04 -10.98 -6.56
C GLN A 68 7.28 -11.30 -8.04
N GLU A 69 6.22 -11.66 -8.75
CA GLU A 69 6.28 -11.86 -10.20
C GLU A 69 6.88 -10.62 -10.85
N THR A 70 7.67 -10.84 -11.90
CA THR A 70 8.30 -9.77 -12.67
C THR A 70 7.24 -8.78 -13.14
N SER A 71 7.52 -7.49 -12.96
CA SER A 71 6.66 -6.40 -13.43
C SER A 71 6.28 -6.62 -14.87
N ARG A 72 4.99 -6.62 -15.15
CA ARG A 72 4.46 -6.63 -16.54
C ARG A 72 4.68 -5.26 -17.13
N CYS A 73 4.74 -5.17 -18.45
CA CYS A 73 4.74 -3.90 -19.18
C CYS A 73 3.74 -3.94 -20.32
N GLY A 74 3.31 -2.76 -20.76
CA GLY A 74 2.35 -2.59 -21.85
C GLY A 74 0.93 -2.29 -21.39
N ILE A 75 0.02 -2.18 -22.35
CA ILE A 75 -1.38 -1.81 -22.13
C ILE A 75 -2.27 -2.97 -22.55
N HIS A 76 -3.13 -3.44 -21.64
CA HIS A 76 -4.09 -4.49 -21.94
C HIS A 76 -5.11 -3.99 -23.02
N PRO A 77 -5.48 -4.81 -24.02
CA PRO A 77 -6.36 -4.38 -25.11
C PRO A 77 -7.75 -3.85 -24.68
N SER A 78 -8.23 -4.23 -23.51
CA SER A 78 -9.50 -3.72 -22.96
C SER A 78 -9.34 -2.51 -22.04
N ALA A 79 -8.13 -1.98 -21.86
CA ALA A 79 -7.93 -0.73 -21.14
C ALA A 79 -8.30 0.46 -22.04
N VAL A 80 -8.82 1.51 -21.39
CA VAL A 80 -9.12 2.78 -22.07
C VAL A 80 -8.10 3.81 -21.60
N VAL A 81 -7.27 4.29 -22.51
CA VAL A 81 -6.24 5.30 -22.20
C VAL A 81 -6.48 6.51 -23.09
N ASP A 82 -6.63 7.67 -22.47
CA ASP A 82 -6.79 8.94 -23.20
C ASP A 82 -5.52 9.24 -24.00
N ASN A 83 -5.66 9.80 -25.19
CA ASN A 83 -4.56 10.09 -26.09
C ASN A 83 -3.62 11.19 -25.59
N THR A 84 -4.03 11.99 -24.61
CA THR A 84 -3.21 13.00 -23.94
C THR A 84 -2.52 12.49 -22.67
N ALA A 85 -2.81 11.26 -22.25
CA ALA A 85 -2.13 10.64 -21.10
C ALA A 85 -0.69 10.22 -21.48
N GLU A 86 0.22 10.45 -20.57
CA GLU A 86 1.62 10.07 -20.69
C GLU A 86 1.87 8.77 -19.92
N VAL A 87 2.06 7.66 -20.61
CA VAL A 87 2.31 6.34 -20.01
C VAL A 87 3.72 5.89 -20.35
N ASP A 88 4.56 5.66 -19.33
CA ASP A 88 5.90 5.14 -19.52
C ASP A 88 5.85 3.74 -20.16
N PRO A 89 6.71 3.41 -21.14
CA PRO A 89 6.74 2.10 -21.79
C PRO A 89 7.00 0.91 -20.83
N GLY A 90 7.63 1.14 -19.70
CA GLY A 90 7.84 0.16 -18.63
C GLY A 90 6.65 -0.04 -17.70
N ALA A 91 5.61 0.76 -17.83
CA ALA A 91 4.39 0.62 -17.02
C ALA A 91 3.46 -0.48 -17.57
N TRP A 92 2.61 -1.01 -16.70
CA TRP A 92 1.54 -1.93 -17.05
C TRP A 92 0.17 -1.32 -16.77
N ILE A 93 -0.71 -1.34 -17.76
CA ILE A 93 -2.12 -0.95 -17.63
C ILE A 93 -2.99 -2.21 -17.84
N GLY A 94 -3.64 -2.64 -16.74
CA GLY A 94 -4.43 -3.87 -16.69
C GLY A 94 -5.79 -3.79 -17.39
N ALA A 95 -6.46 -4.93 -17.45
CA ALA A 95 -7.75 -5.06 -18.11
C ALA A 95 -8.81 -4.11 -17.51
N HIS A 96 -9.58 -3.44 -18.39
CA HIS A 96 -10.65 -2.51 -18.01
C HIS A 96 -10.20 -1.34 -17.13
N ALA A 97 -8.92 -1.04 -17.05
CA ALA A 97 -8.44 0.18 -16.44
C ALA A 97 -8.76 1.39 -17.34
N VAL A 98 -9.07 2.53 -16.70
CA VAL A 98 -9.34 3.80 -17.39
C VAL A 98 -8.30 4.81 -16.96
N ILE A 99 -7.60 5.39 -17.90
CA ILE A 99 -6.61 6.46 -17.69
C ILE A 99 -7.12 7.70 -18.43
N GLU A 100 -7.45 8.72 -17.66
CA GLU A 100 -8.02 9.94 -18.20
C GLU A 100 -6.96 10.93 -18.73
N GLN A 101 -7.45 12.02 -19.31
CA GLN A 101 -6.64 13.04 -19.97
C GLN A 101 -5.54 13.62 -19.07
N HIS A 102 -4.36 13.84 -19.66
CA HIS A 102 -3.20 14.44 -19.00
C HIS A 102 -2.68 13.71 -17.76
N ALA A 103 -3.14 12.47 -17.51
CA ALA A 103 -2.54 11.63 -16.47
C ALA A 103 -1.11 11.26 -16.84
N LYS A 104 -0.22 11.19 -15.83
CA LYS A 104 1.19 10.82 -16.01
C LYS A 104 1.50 9.56 -15.21
N ILE A 105 1.86 8.51 -15.91
CA ILE A 105 2.17 7.20 -15.34
C ILE A 105 3.65 6.94 -15.48
N GLY A 106 4.37 6.90 -14.37
CA GLY A 106 5.82 6.75 -14.33
C GLY A 106 6.34 5.34 -14.64
N PRO A 107 7.67 5.19 -14.67
CA PRO A 107 8.32 3.90 -14.99
C PRO A 107 7.92 2.79 -14.01
N SER A 108 7.79 1.57 -14.53
CA SER A 108 7.49 0.36 -13.73
C SER A 108 6.20 0.44 -12.89
N VAL A 109 5.33 1.42 -13.10
CA VAL A 109 4.03 1.51 -12.44
C VAL A 109 3.15 0.34 -12.88
N GLN A 110 2.43 -0.26 -11.93
CA GLN A 110 1.53 -1.39 -12.18
C GLN A 110 0.09 -0.97 -11.87
N ILE A 111 -0.72 -0.73 -12.88
CA ILE A 111 -2.14 -0.43 -12.72
C ILE A 111 -2.93 -1.70 -13.02
N GLY A 112 -3.50 -2.28 -11.96
CA GLY A 112 -4.27 -3.51 -12.01
C GLY A 112 -5.65 -3.34 -12.65
N PRO A 113 -6.41 -4.45 -12.77
CA PRO A 113 -7.67 -4.45 -13.48
C PRO A 113 -8.73 -3.56 -12.83
N GLY A 114 -9.50 -2.87 -13.68
CA GLY A 114 -10.63 -2.04 -13.27
C GLY A 114 -10.26 -0.81 -12.45
N CYS A 115 -9.01 -0.39 -12.43
CA CYS A 115 -8.60 0.87 -11.81
C CYS A 115 -9.01 2.07 -12.67
N VAL A 116 -9.30 3.19 -12.00
CA VAL A 116 -9.59 4.47 -12.65
C VAL A 116 -8.56 5.49 -12.17
N VAL A 117 -7.89 6.12 -13.13
CA VAL A 117 -6.92 7.18 -12.90
C VAL A 117 -7.45 8.45 -13.56
N GLY A 118 -7.87 9.41 -12.76
CA GLY A 118 -8.53 10.63 -13.19
C GLY A 118 -7.61 11.62 -13.88
N ALA A 119 -8.21 12.65 -14.43
CA ALA A 119 -7.53 13.67 -15.22
C ALA A 119 -6.41 14.37 -14.43
N GLY A 120 -5.22 14.46 -15.04
CA GLY A 120 -4.06 15.14 -14.46
C GLY A 120 -3.49 14.49 -13.20
N VAL A 121 -3.80 13.21 -12.94
CA VAL A 121 -3.18 12.44 -11.86
C VAL A 121 -1.73 12.11 -12.24
N GLU A 122 -0.82 12.21 -11.28
CA GLU A 122 0.56 11.79 -11.44
C GLU A 122 0.87 10.61 -10.53
N ILE A 123 1.45 9.53 -11.09
CA ILE A 123 1.83 8.32 -10.36
C ILE A 123 3.32 8.06 -10.55
N GLY A 124 4.08 8.12 -9.43
CA GLY A 124 5.52 7.94 -9.40
C GLY A 124 5.97 6.51 -9.64
N GLU A 125 7.24 6.39 -10.02
CA GLU A 125 7.93 5.14 -10.38
C GLU A 125 7.65 4.00 -9.40
N GLY A 126 7.45 2.78 -9.92
CA GLY A 126 7.33 1.54 -9.16
C GLY A 126 6.07 1.43 -8.29
N SER A 127 5.14 2.38 -8.39
CA SER A 127 3.89 2.34 -7.61
C SER A 127 2.91 1.33 -8.18
N GLN A 128 2.06 0.79 -7.32
CA GLN A 128 1.12 -0.26 -7.65
C GLN A 128 -0.31 0.07 -7.22
N LEU A 129 -1.24 0.09 -8.15
CA LEU A 129 -2.67 0.10 -7.93
C LEU A 129 -3.18 -1.33 -8.16
N VAL A 130 -3.54 -2.05 -7.08
CA VAL A 130 -3.70 -3.52 -7.17
C VAL A 130 -4.91 -3.91 -8.02
N ALA A 131 -6.10 -3.45 -7.69
CA ALA A 131 -7.31 -3.67 -8.50
C ALA A 131 -8.44 -2.75 -8.04
N ARG A 132 -9.27 -2.27 -8.97
CA ARG A 132 -10.44 -1.42 -8.68
C ARG A 132 -10.13 -0.26 -7.73
N VAL A 133 -8.95 0.31 -7.88
CA VAL A 133 -8.53 1.54 -7.19
C VAL A 133 -9.04 2.73 -8.01
N THR A 134 -9.57 3.74 -7.33
CA THR A 134 -9.99 4.98 -7.95
C THR A 134 -9.11 6.12 -7.44
N VAL A 135 -8.39 6.77 -8.32
CA VAL A 135 -7.63 7.99 -8.04
C VAL A 135 -8.26 9.12 -8.82
N LEU A 136 -8.89 10.06 -8.12
CA LEU A 136 -9.61 11.16 -8.74
C LEU A 136 -8.67 12.31 -9.13
N ALA A 137 -9.19 13.19 -9.98
CA ALA A 137 -8.43 14.21 -10.71
C ALA A 137 -7.45 15.02 -9.84
N LYS A 138 -6.25 15.28 -10.41
CA LYS A 138 -5.16 16.08 -9.86
C LYS A 138 -4.49 15.54 -8.60
N ALA A 139 -4.78 14.30 -8.18
CA ALA A 139 -4.05 13.67 -7.09
C ALA A 139 -2.61 13.34 -7.52
N HIS A 140 -1.71 13.41 -6.56
CA HIS A 140 -0.31 13.04 -6.74
C HIS A 140 0.02 11.82 -5.88
N ILE A 141 0.55 10.78 -6.50
CA ILE A 141 0.99 9.54 -5.85
C ILE A 141 2.51 9.44 -6.03
N GLY A 142 3.25 9.39 -4.93
CA GLY A 142 4.70 9.24 -4.93
C GLY A 142 5.18 7.90 -5.47
N ARG A 143 6.47 7.63 -5.33
CA ARG A 143 7.13 6.41 -5.82
C ARG A 143 6.95 5.24 -4.86
N HIS A 144 6.99 4.00 -5.41
CA HIS A 144 6.93 2.75 -4.63
C HIS A 144 5.74 2.67 -3.68
N THR A 145 4.65 3.39 -3.99
CA THR A 145 3.42 3.41 -3.21
C THR A 145 2.47 2.32 -3.67
N THR A 146 1.86 1.61 -2.71
CA THR A 146 0.91 0.54 -2.98
C THR A 146 -0.49 0.93 -2.51
N LEU A 147 -1.44 0.94 -3.44
CA LEU A 147 -2.86 1.11 -3.15
C LEU A 147 -3.58 -0.22 -3.33
N HIS A 148 -4.14 -0.74 -2.24
CA HIS A 148 -4.82 -2.04 -2.21
C HIS A 148 -6.24 -1.97 -2.84
N PRO A 149 -6.89 -3.10 -3.10
CA PRO A 149 -8.17 -3.12 -3.83
C PRO A 149 -9.25 -2.25 -3.19
N GLY A 150 -9.95 -1.48 -4.03
CA GLY A 150 -11.07 -0.66 -3.61
C GLY A 150 -10.70 0.64 -2.91
N VAL A 151 -9.43 1.01 -2.83
CA VAL A 151 -8.99 2.32 -2.33
C VAL A 151 -9.54 3.44 -3.21
N VAL A 152 -10.02 4.53 -2.58
CA VAL A 152 -10.46 5.73 -3.25
C VAL A 152 -9.65 6.94 -2.77
N ILE A 153 -8.99 7.61 -3.69
CA ILE A 153 -8.17 8.80 -3.41
C ILE A 153 -8.79 10.01 -4.10
N GLY A 154 -9.01 11.08 -3.33
CA GLY A 154 -9.41 12.38 -3.86
C GLY A 154 -10.93 12.56 -4.01
N SER A 155 -11.75 11.76 -3.34
CA SER A 155 -13.18 12.01 -3.21
C SER A 155 -13.44 13.36 -2.52
N ASP A 156 -14.56 14.00 -2.83
CA ASP A 156 -14.95 15.22 -2.14
C ASP A 156 -15.15 14.95 -0.63
N GLY A 157 -14.56 15.81 0.18
CA GLY A 157 -14.83 15.82 1.63
C GLY A 157 -16.26 16.25 1.95
N PHE A 158 -16.68 16.05 3.20
CA PHE A 158 -17.99 16.46 3.68
C PHE A 158 -18.01 17.97 3.95
N GLY A 159 -18.34 18.74 2.92
CA GLY A 159 -18.47 20.20 2.98
C GLY A 159 -19.90 20.61 2.60
N GLN A 160 -20.68 21.05 3.59
CA GLN A 160 -22.06 21.50 3.41
C GLN A 160 -22.29 22.79 4.18
N ALA A 161 -22.92 23.78 3.56
CA ALA A 161 -23.39 24.99 4.20
C ALA A 161 -24.90 24.93 4.39
N GLU A 162 -25.37 25.33 5.57
CA GLU A 162 -26.81 25.45 5.80
C GLU A 162 -27.30 26.83 5.34
N VAL A 163 -28.26 26.83 4.43
CA VAL A 163 -28.91 28.04 3.96
C VAL A 163 -30.42 27.83 4.02
N GLU A 164 -31.11 28.59 4.86
CA GLU A 164 -32.59 28.57 5.00
C GLU A 164 -33.19 27.15 5.19
N GLY A 165 -32.52 26.32 5.99
CA GLY A 165 -32.93 24.94 6.29
C GLY A 165 -32.59 23.91 5.18
N HIS A 166 -31.79 24.26 4.20
CA HIS A 166 -31.31 23.41 3.13
C HIS A 166 -29.79 23.31 3.15
N TRP A 167 -29.24 22.17 2.66
CA TRP A 167 -27.81 21.96 2.52
C TRP A 167 -27.34 22.38 1.13
N GLU A 168 -26.41 23.33 1.08
CA GLU A 168 -25.67 23.70 -0.13
C GLU A 168 -24.29 23.09 -0.10
N LYS A 169 -23.91 22.38 -1.18
CA LYS A 169 -22.59 21.76 -1.28
C LYS A 169 -21.50 22.81 -1.42
N VAL A 170 -20.50 22.75 -0.55
CA VAL A 170 -19.26 23.53 -0.65
C VAL A 170 -18.31 22.81 -1.60
N PRO A 171 -17.91 23.43 -2.74
CA PRO A 171 -16.95 22.81 -3.65
C PRO A 171 -15.63 22.49 -2.98
N GLN A 172 -15.08 21.31 -3.26
CA GLN A 172 -13.79 20.85 -2.74
C GLN A 172 -12.73 21.11 -3.83
N LEU A 173 -11.87 22.10 -3.61
CA LEU A 173 -10.95 22.65 -4.62
C LEU A 173 -9.54 22.08 -4.52
N GLY A 174 -9.15 21.61 -3.33
CA GLY A 174 -7.86 20.99 -3.09
C GLY A 174 -7.73 19.62 -3.77
N SER A 175 -6.64 18.96 -3.49
CA SER A 175 -6.32 17.61 -3.99
C SER A 175 -5.80 16.72 -2.88
N VAL A 176 -5.23 15.57 -3.24
CA VAL A 176 -4.50 14.67 -2.34
C VAL A 176 -3.07 14.54 -2.83
N VAL A 177 -2.12 14.66 -1.91
CA VAL A 177 -0.70 14.43 -2.15
C VAL A 177 -0.24 13.27 -1.27
N ILE A 178 0.22 12.20 -1.90
CA ILE A 178 0.76 11.00 -1.24
C ILE A 178 2.24 10.90 -1.55
N GLY A 179 3.06 10.76 -0.52
CA GLY A 179 4.51 10.63 -0.62
C GLY A 179 4.99 9.27 -1.11
N ASP A 180 6.30 9.07 -1.07
CA ASP A 180 6.96 7.82 -1.48
C ASP A 180 6.78 6.71 -0.42
N ASP A 181 6.88 5.44 -0.84
CA ASP A 181 6.86 4.26 0.05
C ASP A 181 5.60 4.13 0.93
N VAL A 182 4.49 4.73 0.54
CA VAL A 182 3.21 4.66 1.26
C VAL A 182 2.48 3.35 0.92
N GLU A 183 1.76 2.79 1.89
CA GLU A 183 0.88 1.65 1.65
C GLU A 183 -0.50 1.93 2.24
N ILE A 184 -1.54 1.79 1.41
CA ILE A 184 -2.92 2.05 1.80
C ILE A 184 -3.76 0.79 1.60
N GLY A 185 -4.32 0.29 2.71
CA GLY A 185 -5.11 -0.93 2.78
C GLY A 185 -6.45 -0.85 2.06
N ALA A 186 -7.03 -2.02 1.82
CA ALA A 186 -8.24 -2.16 1.01
C ALA A 186 -9.43 -1.36 1.54
N ASN A 187 -10.21 -0.77 0.61
CA ASN A 187 -11.40 0.03 0.88
C ASN A 187 -11.15 1.24 1.80
N THR A 188 -9.93 1.71 1.95
CA THR A 188 -9.61 2.97 2.59
C THR A 188 -9.95 4.13 1.65
N THR A 189 -10.48 5.21 2.20
CA THR A 189 -10.84 6.41 1.46
C THR A 189 -10.07 7.61 2.00
N VAL A 190 -9.57 8.44 1.09
CA VAL A 190 -8.82 9.67 1.39
C VAL A 190 -9.46 10.81 0.64
N ASP A 191 -10.11 11.71 1.36
CA ASP A 191 -10.81 12.83 0.75
C ASP A 191 -9.83 13.94 0.34
N ARG A 192 -10.16 14.64 -0.73
CA ARG A 192 -9.43 15.84 -1.13
C ARG A 192 -9.63 16.98 -0.15
N GLY A 193 -8.67 17.86 -0.07
CA GLY A 193 -8.84 19.05 0.75
C GLY A 193 -9.90 20.01 0.21
N SER A 194 -10.46 20.80 1.10
CA SER A 194 -11.48 21.77 0.73
C SER A 194 -10.91 22.94 -0.11
N ILE A 195 -9.79 23.48 0.29
CA ILE A 195 -9.03 24.52 -0.44
C ILE A 195 -7.59 24.04 -0.63
N GLU A 196 -6.91 23.72 0.45
CA GLU A 196 -5.57 23.15 0.44
C GLU A 196 -5.64 21.63 0.31
N ASN A 197 -4.50 20.96 0.12
CA ASN A 197 -4.46 19.53 -0.10
C ASN A 197 -4.59 18.73 1.21
N THR A 198 -5.13 17.52 1.11
CA THR A 198 -4.89 16.44 2.08
C THR A 198 -3.52 15.85 1.78
N VAL A 199 -2.69 15.65 2.81
CA VAL A 199 -1.29 15.24 2.64
C VAL A 199 -0.98 14.00 3.46
N ILE A 200 -0.39 13.00 2.80
CA ILE A 200 0.14 11.78 3.43
C ILE A 200 1.62 11.72 3.09
N GLU A 201 2.48 11.87 4.09
CA GLU A 201 3.92 11.88 3.88
C GLU A 201 4.51 10.48 3.62
N GLN A 202 5.80 10.45 3.34
CA GLN A 202 6.53 9.23 2.96
C GLN A 202 6.49 8.14 4.04
N GLY A 203 6.43 6.88 3.60
CA GLY A 203 6.56 5.69 4.46
C GLY A 203 5.36 5.42 5.35
N VAL A 204 4.27 6.16 5.22
CA VAL A 204 3.02 5.95 5.97
C VAL A 204 2.40 4.61 5.61
N LYS A 205 1.88 3.90 6.62
CA LYS A 205 1.17 2.63 6.46
C LYS A 205 -0.24 2.76 7.02
N ILE A 206 -1.24 2.63 6.17
CA ILE A 206 -2.66 2.71 6.53
C ILE A 206 -3.28 1.33 6.26
N ASP A 207 -3.94 0.78 7.26
CA ASP A 207 -4.63 -0.50 7.16
C ASP A 207 -5.99 -0.34 6.44
N ASN A 208 -6.76 -1.39 6.39
CA ASN A 208 -8.02 -1.48 5.65
C ASN A 208 -9.13 -0.63 6.27
N GLN A 209 -10.04 -0.12 5.42
CA GLN A 209 -11.28 0.54 5.84
C GLN A 209 -11.04 1.77 6.75
N VAL A 210 -9.97 2.51 6.49
CA VAL A 210 -9.69 3.78 7.17
C VAL A 210 -10.33 4.92 6.37
N GLN A 211 -10.93 5.90 7.09
CA GLN A 211 -11.40 7.15 6.52
C GLN A 211 -10.43 8.27 6.87
N VAL A 212 -9.86 8.92 5.88
CA VAL A 212 -9.07 10.15 6.01
C VAL A 212 -9.85 11.29 5.39
N ALA A 213 -10.34 12.21 6.23
CA ALA A 213 -11.14 13.35 5.76
C ALA A 213 -10.29 14.45 5.10
N HIS A 214 -10.96 15.49 4.61
CA HIS A 214 -10.33 16.62 3.93
C HIS A 214 -9.33 17.38 4.81
N ASN A 215 -8.27 17.91 4.22
CA ASN A 215 -7.24 18.74 4.87
C ASN A 215 -6.43 18.05 5.98
N VAL A 216 -6.55 16.73 6.14
CA VAL A 216 -5.73 15.96 7.08
C VAL A 216 -4.28 15.94 6.62
N PHE A 217 -3.36 16.11 7.57
CA PHE A 217 -1.92 15.93 7.38
C PHE A 217 -1.44 14.72 8.19
N ILE A 218 -0.92 13.70 7.51
CA ILE A 218 -0.35 12.50 8.15
C ILE A 218 1.16 12.54 7.97
N GLY A 219 1.89 12.71 9.09
CA GLY A 219 3.34 12.80 9.11
C GLY A 219 4.03 11.48 8.72
N ALA A 220 5.26 11.58 8.26
CA ALA A 220 6.06 10.46 7.75
C ALA A 220 6.17 9.29 8.75
N GLN A 221 6.24 8.05 8.22
CA GLN A 221 6.41 6.80 8.99
C GLN A 221 5.27 6.51 9.98
N THR A 222 4.12 7.19 9.89
CA THR A 222 2.95 6.90 10.71
C THR A 222 2.31 5.58 10.30
N ALA A 223 1.84 4.80 11.29
CA ALA A 223 1.07 3.59 11.07
C ALA A 223 -0.35 3.75 11.67
N ILE A 224 -1.37 3.46 10.87
CA ILE A 224 -2.78 3.59 11.22
C ILE A 224 -3.44 2.22 11.07
N ALA A 225 -4.03 1.71 12.15
CA ALA A 225 -4.74 0.44 12.17
C ALA A 225 -6.10 0.53 11.46
N ALA A 226 -6.68 -0.63 11.16
CA ALA A 226 -7.95 -0.73 10.44
C ALA A 226 -9.12 -0.02 11.14
N CYS A 227 -10.09 0.41 10.33
CA CYS A 227 -11.35 1.02 10.78
C CYS A 227 -11.19 2.32 11.59
N VAL A 228 -10.06 3.02 11.48
CA VAL A 228 -9.86 4.35 12.08
C VAL A 228 -10.51 5.42 11.20
N GLY A 229 -11.20 6.37 11.83
CA GLY A 229 -11.68 7.59 11.19
C GLY A 229 -10.85 8.79 11.66
N ILE A 230 -10.40 9.60 10.72
CA ILE A 230 -9.66 10.84 10.97
C ILE A 230 -10.49 11.99 10.39
N SER A 231 -10.98 12.88 11.26
CA SER A 231 -11.75 14.05 10.85
C SER A 231 -10.85 15.13 10.27
N GLY A 232 -11.42 15.95 9.38
CA GLY A 232 -10.76 17.08 8.75
C GLY A 232 -10.67 18.33 9.64
#